data_d85ba28940058f40666aa0592c78e5c4
#
_entry.id   d85ba28940058f40666aa0592c78e5c4
#
_cell.length_a   1.000
_cell.length_b   1.000
_cell.length_c   1.000
_cell.angle_alpha   90.00
_cell.angle_beta   90.00
_cell.angle_gamma   90.00
#
_symmetry.space_group_name_H-M   'P 1'
#
loop_
_entity.id
_entity.type
_entity.pdbx_description
1 polymer ?
#
loop_
_entity_poly.entity_id
_entity_poly.type
_entity_poly.pdbx_seq_one_letter_code
_entity_poly.pdbx_strand_id
1 'polypeptide(L)'
;HILGTLDDKIELNRRMNETLEAMARALFKSWFVDFDPVRAKAEGRDPGLPKPLADLFPDSFEDSELGEIPKGWKIGRFGDVVEQLRDQENPLSSPDELFHHFSIPAFDEGQSPKPEYGESIKSLKSRVPAGVILLSKLNPEIERVWMIDVRPGERAVCSTEFLVLRALSPFTRSYVYCFACSPLFRQQIEGLVTGTSKSHQRAQVDSILNLAVVAPPTAIVAAFDHSADGLLARTLDCRRESHALAALRDTLLPKLISGELRVKNAERFAAGVGP
;
A
#
# COMPACT_ATOMS: atom_id res chain seq x y z
N HIS A 1 -28.72 1.34 17.94
CA HIS A 1 -28.21 2.66 17.56
C HIS A 1 -26.69 2.78 17.67
N ILE A 2 -26.05 2.47 18.82
CA ILE A 2 -24.60 2.60 19.05
C ILE A 2 -23.79 1.74 18.06
N LEU A 3 -24.13 0.44 17.94
CA LEU A 3 -23.43 -0.47 17.03
C LEU A 3 -23.58 -0.01 15.57
N GLY A 4 -24.78 0.47 15.19
CA GLY A 4 -25.01 1.03 13.86
C GLY A 4 -24.13 2.24 13.55
N THR A 5 -23.91 3.14 14.53
CA THR A 5 -23.02 4.30 14.34
C THR A 5 -21.55 3.89 14.16
N LEU A 6 -21.10 2.80 14.81
CA LEU A 6 -19.77 2.25 14.59
C LEU A 6 -19.64 1.66 13.18
N ASP A 7 -20.64 0.90 12.74
CA ASP A 7 -20.66 0.32 11.39
C ASP A 7 -20.74 1.41 10.31
N ASP A 8 -21.55 2.45 10.51
CA ASP A 8 -21.64 3.61 9.60
C ASP A 8 -20.29 4.32 9.47
N LYS A 9 -19.56 4.49 10.59
CA LYS A 9 -18.23 5.12 10.58
C LYS A 9 -17.18 4.24 9.90
N ILE A 10 -17.21 2.93 10.11
CA ILE A 10 -16.33 1.97 9.41
C ILE A 10 -16.58 2.03 7.90
N GLU A 11 -17.84 2.04 7.47
CA GLU A 11 -18.21 2.14 6.07
C GLU A 11 -17.80 3.49 5.46
N LEU A 12 -17.96 4.60 6.20
CA LEU A 12 -17.49 5.92 5.76
C LEU A 12 -15.96 5.92 5.56
N ASN A 13 -15.20 5.35 6.49
CA ASN A 13 -13.74 5.22 6.37
C ASN A 13 -13.36 4.35 5.16
N ARG A 14 -14.09 3.27 4.89
CA ARG A 14 -13.85 2.41 3.72
C ARG A 14 -14.00 3.20 2.41
N ARG A 15 -15.10 3.95 2.25
CA ARG A 15 -15.34 4.79 1.07
C ARG A 15 -14.32 5.91 0.93
N MET A 16 -13.92 6.50 2.06
CA MET A 16 -12.85 7.52 2.08
C MET A 16 -11.55 6.93 1.60
N ASN A 17 -11.16 5.74 2.06
CA ASN A 17 -9.95 5.05 1.63
C ASN A 17 -9.94 4.77 0.13
N GLU A 18 -11.04 4.26 -0.42
CA GLU A 18 -11.18 4.01 -1.86
C GLU A 18 -10.99 5.31 -2.67
N THR A 19 -11.58 6.42 -2.20
CA THR A 19 -11.46 7.71 -2.87
C THR A 19 -10.03 8.26 -2.80
N LEU A 20 -9.43 8.29 -1.60
CA LEU A 20 -8.09 8.83 -1.40
C LEU A 20 -7.04 8.03 -2.19
N GLU A 21 -7.16 6.71 -2.18
CA GLU A 21 -6.27 5.83 -2.92
C GLU A 21 -6.45 5.99 -4.44
N ALA A 22 -7.70 6.10 -4.92
CA ALA A 22 -7.98 6.37 -6.32
C ALA A 22 -7.41 7.72 -6.77
N MET A 23 -7.48 8.77 -5.92
CA MET A 23 -6.88 10.07 -6.22
C MET A 23 -5.35 9.99 -6.34
N ALA A 24 -4.67 9.32 -5.41
CA ALA A 24 -3.21 9.15 -5.48
C ALA A 24 -2.78 8.35 -6.71
N ARG A 25 -3.50 7.26 -7.03
CA ARG A 25 -3.25 6.43 -8.22
C ARG A 25 -3.55 7.18 -9.53
N ALA A 26 -4.61 7.98 -9.57
CA ALA A 26 -4.95 8.80 -10.73
C ALA A 26 -3.88 9.86 -11.00
N LEU A 27 -3.39 10.52 -9.94
CA LEU A 27 -2.29 11.46 -10.04
C LEU A 27 -1.02 10.79 -10.57
N PHE A 28 -0.68 9.60 -10.03
CA PHE A 28 0.45 8.81 -10.51
C PHE A 28 0.29 8.45 -11.98
N LYS A 29 -0.88 7.94 -12.37
CA LYS A 29 -1.17 7.56 -13.75
C LYS A 29 -1.01 8.73 -14.70
N SER A 30 -1.58 9.89 -14.37
CA SER A 30 -1.49 11.10 -15.17
C SER A 30 -0.04 11.56 -15.38
N TRP A 31 0.80 11.54 -14.32
CA TRP A 31 2.14 12.08 -14.40
C TRP A 31 3.18 11.11 -14.97
N PHE A 32 3.05 9.80 -14.67
CA PHE A 32 4.11 8.81 -14.90
C PHE A 32 3.73 7.67 -15.84
N VAL A 33 2.47 7.60 -16.28
CA VAL A 33 1.99 6.60 -17.23
C VAL A 33 1.47 7.26 -18.51
N ASP A 34 0.52 8.18 -18.36
CA ASP A 34 -0.09 8.90 -19.48
C ASP A 34 0.75 10.12 -19.90
N PHE A 35 1.60 10.63 -19.00
CA PHE A 35 2.44 11.83 -19.18
C PHE A 35 1.62 13.08 -19.54
N ASP A 36 0.41 13.23 -18.98
CA ASP A 36 -0.52 14.29 -19.31
C ASP A 36 0.10 15.71 -19.27
N PRO A 37 0.89 16.09 -18.22
CA PRO A 37 1.49 17.41 -18.20
C PRO A 37 2.46 17.67 -19.35
N VAL A 38 3.21 16.63 -19.77
CA VAL A 38 4.16 16.72 -20.88
C VAL A 38 3.42 16.80 -22.21
N ARG A 39 2.38 15.97 -22.40
CA ARG A 39 1.53 16.01 -23.61
C ARG A 39 0.84 17.35 -23.79
N ALA A 40 0.26 17.88 -22.71
CA ALA A 40 -0.39 19.18 -22.77
C ALA A 40 0.61 20.28 -23.20
N LYS A 41 1.82 20.29 -22.65
CA LYS A 41 2.85 21.26 -23.04
C LYS A 41 3.32 21.07 -24.48
N ALA A 42 3.55 19.82 -24.93
CA ALA A 42 3.95 19.50 -26.29
C ALA A 42 2.91 19.96 -27.32
N GLU A 43 1.63 19.92 -26.94
CA GLU A 43 0.51 20.38 -27.78
C GLU A 43 0.18 21.88 -27.62
N GLY A 44 0.97 22.62 -26.82
CA GLY A 44 0.74 24.05 -26.54
C GLY A 44 -0.50 24.32 -25.67
N ARG A 45 -0.99 23.29 -24.94
CA ARG A 45 -2.10 23.41 -24.00
C ARG A 45 -1.62 23.68 -22.58
N ASP A 46 -2.50 24.24 -21.76
CA ASP A 46 -2.28 24.38 -20.32
C ASP A 46 -2.27 22.96 -19.67
N PRO A 47 -1.21 22.56 -18.96
CA PRO A 47 -1.16 21.29 -18.24
C PRO A 47 -2.10 21.24 -17.01
N GLY A 48 -2.80 22.32 -16.66
CA GLY A 48 -3.70 22.36 -15.51
C GLY A 48 -2.99 22.32 -14.15
N LEU A 49 -1.69 22.63 -14.12
CA LEU A 49 -0.87 22.61 -12.93
C LEU A 49 -0.40 24.05 -12.56
N PRO A 50 -0.21 24.35 -11.26
CA PRO A 50 0.46 25.61 -10.88
C PRO A 50 1.79 25.77 -11.61
N LYS A 51 2.09 27.00 -12.07
CA LYS A 51 3.28 27.27 -12.89
C LYS A 51 4.59 26.66 -12.34
N PRO A 52 4.93 26.79 -11.03
CA PRO A 52 6.18 26.22 -10.52
C PRO A 52 6.25 24.68 -10.67
N LEU A 53 5.10 24.01 -10.64
CA LEU A 53 4.99 22.56 -10.82
C LEU A 53 5.03 22.21 -12.31
N ALA A 54 4.30 22.92 -13.15
CA ALA A 54 4.31 22.74 -14.60
C ALA A 54 5.72 22.91 -15.21
N ASP A 55 6.51 23.84 -14.68
CA ASP A 55 7.88 24.11 -15.15
C ASP A 55 8.85 22.92 -14.87
N LEU A 56 8.52 22.00 -14.00
CA LEU A 56 9.33 20.78 -13.76
C LEU A 56 9.22 19.76 -14.89
N PHE A 57 8.11 19.73 -15.62
CA PHE A 57 7.88 18.79 -16.70
C PHE A 57 8.46 19.30 -18.02
N PRO A 58 9.07 18.42 -18.84
CA PRO A 58 9.49 18.79 -20.19
C PRO A 58 8.28 19.09 -21.08
N ASP A 59 8.52 19.66 -22.26
CA ASP A 59 7.53 20.00 -23.28
C ASP A 59 7.62 19.10 -24.52
N SER A 60 8.38 18.04 -24.45
CA SER A 60 8.64 17.14 -25.57
C SER A 60 8.93 15.72 -25.08
N PHE A 61 8.88 14.78 -26.03
CA PHE A 61 9.17 13.36 -25.83
C PHE A 61 10.44 12.98 -26.56
N GLU A 62 11.00 11.83 -26.21
CA GLU A 62 12.09 11.15 -26.93
C GLU A 62 11.79 9.65 -27.01
N ASP A 63 12.31 9.02 -28.06
CA ASP A 63 12.15 7.58 -28.28
C ASP A 63 12.97 6.77 -27.27
N SER A 64 12.39 5.67 -26.81
CA SER A 64 13.04 4.72 -25.92
C SER A 64 12.62 3.28 -26.21
N GLU A 65 13.25 2.32 -25.55
CA GLU A 65 12.86 0.90 -25.62
C GLU A 65 11.46 0.60 -25.05
N LEU A 66 10.90 1.52 -24.25
CA LEU A 66 9.53 1.43 -23.72
C LEU A 66 8.52 2.27 -24.55
N GLY A 67 8.91 2.78 -25.72
CA GLY A 67 8.17 3.74 -26.51
C GLY A 67 8.57 5.18 -26.17
N GLU A 68 7.71 6.15 -26.49
CA GLU A 68 7.98 7.56 -26.22
C GLU A 68 7.92 7.85 -24.71
N ILE A 69 8.99 8.42 -24.18
CA ILE A 69 9.07 8.89 -22.78
C ILE A 69 9.35 10.39 -22.75
N PRO A 70 9.01 11.12 -21.65
CA PRO A 70 9.34 12.51 -21.51
C PRO A 70 10.84 12.78 -21.68
N LYS A 71 11.19 13.79 -22.43
CA LYS A 71 12.59 14.13 -22.73
C LYS A 71 13.40 14.34 -21.46
N GLY A 72 14.55 13.66 -21.42
CA GLY A 72 15.48 13.73 -20.28
C GLY A 72 15.10 12.80 -19.10
N TRP A 73 14.00 12.04 -19.19
CA TRP A 73 13.74 10.97 -18.24
C TRP A 73 14.57 9.75 -18.60
N LYS A 74 14.80 8.86 -17.65
CA LYS A 74 15.67 7.69 -17.84
C LYS A 74 14.87 6.40 -17.70
N ILE A 75 15.32 5.37 -18.39
CA ILE A 75 14.87 4.00 -18.13
C ILE A 75 15.84 3.37 -17.14
N GLY A 76 15.30 2.80 -16.10
CA GLY A 76 15.98 2.00 -15.08
C GLY A 76 15.25 0.70 -14.82
N ARG A 77 15.61 0.01 -13.74
CA ARG A 77 14.97 -1.21 -13.29
C ARG A 77 14.22 -0.96 -11.99
N PHE A 78 13.21 -1.77 -11.71
CA PHE A 78 12.51 -1.67 -10.45
C PHE A 78 13.43 -1.83 -9.23
N GLY A 79 14.46 -2.68 -9.32
CA GLY A 79 15.51 -2.81 -8.31
C GLY A 79 16.37 -1.55 -8.08
N ASP A 80 16.34 -0.58 -9.01
CA ASP A 80 17.00 0.72 -8.81
C ASP A 80 16.10 1.69 -8.00
N VAL A 81 14.81 1.36 -7.89
CA VAL A 81 13.78 2.15 -7.19
C VAL A 81 13.51 1.62 -5.78
N VAL A 82 13.74 0.32 -5.55
CA VAL A 82 13.46 -0.36 -4.29
C VAL A 82 14.61 -1.24 -3.83
N GLU A 83 14.78 -1.33 -2.50
CA GLU A 83 15.58 -2.36 -1.85
C GLU A 83 14.65 -3.48 -1.35
N GLN A 84 14.94 -4.73 -1.71
CA GLN A 84 14.28 -5.88 -1.11
C GLN A 84 14.95 -6.22 0.23
N LEU A 85 14.19 -6.16 1.32
CA LEU A 85 14.63 -6.61 2.63
C LEU A 85 14.39 -8.12 2.75
N ARG A 86 15.43 -8.85 3.21
CA ARG A 86 15.41 -10.32 3.27
C ARG A 86 15.50 -10.88 4.69
N ASP A 87 15.41 -10.01 5.70
CA ASP A 87 15.46 -10.42 7.09
C ASP A 87 14.28 -11.34 7.41
N GLN A 88 14.61 -12.46 8.05
CA GLN A 88 13.62 -13.45 8.45
C GLN A 88 13.58 -13.57 9.96
N GLU A 89 12.45 -14.01 10.45
CA GLU A 89 12.20 -14.25 11.86
C GLU A 89 11.40 -15.54 12.04
N ASN A 90 11.79 -16.32 13.06
CA ASN A 90 10.99 -17.46 13.48
C ASN A 90 10.17 -17.06 14.72
N PRO A 91 8.86 -16.79 14.57
CA PRO A 91 8.04 -16.35 15.70
C PRO A 91 7.97 -17.39 16.83
N LEU A 92 8.12 -18.69 16.53
CA LEU A 92 8.19 -19.74 17.56
C LEU A 92 9.35 -19.57 18.55
N SER A 93 10.39 -18.80 18.21
CA SER A 93 11.48 -18.48 19.12
C SER A 93 11.09 -17.45 20.20
N SER A 94 9.93 -16.81 20.04
CA SER A 94 9.34 -15.87 20.99
C SER A 94 7.83 -16.16 21.14
N PRO A 95 7.47 -17.31 21.74
CA PRO A 95 6.11 -17.85 21.72
C PRO A 95 5.08 -16.92 22.37
N ASP A 96 5.48 -16.22 23.44
CA ASP A 96 4.62 -15.34 24.24
C ASP A 96 4.53 -13.91 23.69
N GLU A 97 5.29 -13.60 22.63
CA GLU A 97 5.24 -12.27 22.02
C GLU A 97 4.16 -12.14 20.97
N LEU A 98 3.52 -10.96 20.94
CA LEU A 98 2.48 -10.64 19.99
C LEU A 98 3.09 -10.08 18.69
N PHE A 99 2.73 -10.68 17.56
CA PHE A 99 3.13 -10.27 16.23
C PHE A 99 1.95 -9.75 15.43
N HIS A 100 2.14 -8.68 14.68
CA HIS A 100 1.25 -8.27 13.61
C HIS A 100 1.56 -9.09 12.36
N HIS A 101 0.74 -10.11 12.08
CA HIS A 101 0.99 -11.05 10.98
C HIS A 101 0.29 -10.59 9.69
N PHE A 102 1.08 -10.18 8.71
CA PHE A 102 0.64 -9.80 7.36
C PHE A 102 0.64 -11.04 6.47
N SER A 103 -0.48 -11.71 6.37
CA SER A 103 -0.67 -12.91 5.53
C SER A 103 -1.46 -12.59 4.27
N ILE A 104 -1.42 -13.49 3.26
CA ILE A 104 -2.25 -13.35 2.05
C ILE A 104 -3.75 -13.32 2.41
N PRO A 105 -4.27 -14.24 3.25
CA PRO A 105 -5.68 -14.14 3.67
C PRO A 105 -6.00 -12.81 4.37
N ALA A 106 -5.11 -12.31 5.23
CA ALA A 106 -5.34 -11.04 5.92
C ALA A 106 -5.39 -9.84 4.95
N PHE A 107 -4.64 -9.90 3.83
CA PHE A 107 -4.78 -8.92 2.76
C PHE A 107 -6.14 -9.03 2.08
N ASP A 108 -6.52 -10.22 1.67
CA ASP A 108 -7.77 -10.47 0.93
C ASP A 108 -9.03 -10.21 1.79
N GLU A 109 -8.93 -10.33 3.13
CA GLU A 109 -10.00 -10.06 4.10
C GLU A 109 -10.11 -8.57 4.49
N GLY A 110 -9.41 -7.65 3.82
CA GLY A 110 -9.55 -6.20 4.04
C GLY A 110 -8.27 -5.50 4.48
N GLN A 111 -7.11 -6.08 4.16
CA GLN A 111 -5.80 -5.47 4.39
C GLN A 111 -5.56 -5.12 5.87
N SER A 112 -5.90 -6.05 6.75
CA SER A 112 -5.73 -5.92 8.19
C SER A 112 -4.79 -7.01 8.71
N PRO A 113 -3.61 -6.68 9.28
CA PRO A 113 -2.75 -7.68 9.87
C PRO A 113 -3.45 -8.33 11.08
N LYS A 114 -3.27 -9.64 11.24
CA LYS A 114 -3.83 -10.34 12.40
C LYS A 114 -2.83 -10.29 13.56
N PRO A 115 -3.25 -9.88 14.76
CA PRO A 115 -2.44 -10.03 15.96
C PRO A 115 -2.43 -11.52 16.35
N GLU A 116 -1.25 -12.13 16.36
CA GLU A 116 -1.06 -13.55 16.69
C GLU A 116 0.16 -13.72 17.61
N TYR A 117 0.03 -14.58 18.62
CA TYR A 117 1.18 -14.95 19.45
C TYR A 117 2.17 -15.81 18.65
N GLY A 118 3.45 -15.68 18.97
CA GLY A 118 4.52 -16.39 18.27
C GLY A 118 4.33 -17.90 18.22
N GLU A 119 3.76 -18.50 19.28
CA GLU A 119 3.41 -19.92 19.33
C GLU A 119 2.42 -20.38 18.25
N SER A 120 1.57 -19.47 17.76
CA SER A 120 0.56 -19.74 16.75
C SER A 120 1.13 -19.69 15.32
N ILE A 121 2.25 -19.01 15.11
CA ILE A 121 2.86 -18.80 13.80
C ILE A 121 3.94 -19.87 13.56
N LYS A 122 3.56 -20.98 12.93
CA LYS A 122 4.36 -22.22 12.86
C LYS A 122 5.41 -22.27 11.74
N SER A 123 5.70 -21.17 11.07
CA SER A 123 6.68 -21.13 9.98
C SER A 123 7.49 -19.85 10.00
N LEU A 124 8.69 -19.96 9.43
CA LEU A 124 9.57 -18.80 9.21
C LEU A 124 8.83 -17.71 8.42
N LYS A 125 9.00 -16.47 8.81
CA LYS A 125 8.36 -15.29 8.21
C LYS A 125 9.42 -14.26 7.80
N SER A 126 9.05 -13.36 6.89
CA SER A 126 9.85 -12.17 6.62
C SER A 126 9.55 -11.10 7.66
N ARG A 127 10.58 -10.46 8.20
CA ARG A 127 10.43 -9.33 9.13
C ARG A 127 9.92 -8.10 8.38
N VAL A 128 9.01 -7.37 8.99
CA VAL A 128 8.37 -6.19 8.38
C VAL A 128 8.71 -4.95 9.21
N PRO A 129 9.68 -4.13 8.81
CA PRO A 129 9.96 -2.85 9.47
C PRO A 129 8.97 -1.77 9.04
N ALA A 130 9.01 -0.62 9.73
CA ALA A 130 8.25 0.55 9.33
C ALA A 130 8.70 1.09 7.96
N GLY A 131 7.80 1.76 7.25
CA GLY A 131 8.11 2.51 6.02
C GLY A 131 8.29 1.66 4.76
N VAL A 132 7.93 0.37 4.78
CA VAL A 132 7.98 -0.52 3.62
C VAL A 132 6.60 -0.71 2.98
N ILE A 133 6.60 -1.30 1.79
CA ILE A 133 5.41 -1.88 1.17
C ILE A 133 5.61 -3.39 1.02
N LEU A 134 4.51 -4.13 0.98
CA LEU A 134 4.51 -5.57 0.68
C LEU A 134 3.95 -5.78 -0.73
N LEU A 135 4.67 -6.51 -1.56
CA LEU A 135 4.25 -6.90 -2.91
C LEU A 135 4.17 -8.43 -2.99
N SER A 136 3.00 -8.97 -3.29
CA SER A 136 2.86 -10.43 -3.46
C SER A 136 3.51 -10.90 -4.75
N LYS A 137 4.36 -11.92 -4.64
CA LYS A 137 4.87 -12.69 -5.78
C LYS A 137 3.97 -13.89 -6.13
N LEU A 138 3.01 -14.22 -5.25
CA LEU A 138 2.06 -15.32 -5.45
C LEU A 138 0.84 -14.82 -6.23
N ASN A 139 0.50 -15.54 -7.29
CA ASN A 139 -0.60 -15.23 -8.20
C ASN A 139 -0.54 -13.75 -8.63
N PRO A 140 0.49 -13.36 -9.37
CA PRO A 140 0.76 -11.95 -9.69
C PRO A 140 -0.33 -11.29 -10.54
N GLU A 141 -1.26 -12.07 -11.12
CA GLU A 141 -2.48 -11.58 -11.76
C GLU A 141 -3.46 -10.92 -10.76
N ILE A 142 -3.32 -11.20 -9.45
CA ILE A 142 -4.09 -10.56 -8.39
C ILE A 142 -3.27 -9.41 -7.82
N GLU A 143 -3.81 -8.18 -7.87
CA GLU A 143 -3.15 -7.03 -7.28
C GLU A 143 -3.11 -7.15 -5.75
N ARG A 144 -1.94 -7.52 -5.21
CA ARG A 144 -1.70 -7.53 -3.77
C ARG A 144 -0.47 -6.69 -3.45
N VAL A 145 -0.69 -5.38 -3.43
CA VAL A 145 0.28 -4.37 -3.00
C VAL A 145 -0.24 -3.77 -1.71
N TRP A 146 0.50 -3.91 -0.61
CA TRP A 146 0.06 -3.50 0.70
C TRP A 146 0.95 -2.39 1.26
N MET A 147 0.42 -1.19 1.33
CA MET A 147 1.02 -0.12 2.11
C MET A 147 0.71 -0.38 3.58
N ILE A 148 1.74 -0.57 4.37
CA ILE A 148 1.63 -0.98 5.77
C ILE A 148 1.99 0.15 6.73
N ASP A 149 1.47 0.04 7.95
CA ASP A 149 1.78 0.94 9.04
C ASP A 149 2.20 0.11 10.27
N VAL A 150 3.50 0.09 10.51
CA VAL A 150 4.12 -0.55 11.68
C VAL A 150 4.67 0.55 12.57
N ARG A 151 4.23 0.57 13.83
CA ARG A 151 4.64 1.59 14.82
C ARG A 151 5.90 1.18 15.57
N PRO A 152 6.62 2.13 16.16
CA PRO A 152 7.70 1.82 17.08
C PRO A 152 7.23 0.88 18.22
N GLY A 153 7.98 -0.19 18.44
CA GLY A 153 7.66 -1.20 19.45
C GLY A 153 6.75 -2.34 18.98
N GLU A 154 6.10 -2.23 17.83
CA GLU A 154 5.33 -3.34 17.25
C GLU A 154 6.27 -4.33 16.55
N ARG A 155 6.07 -5.62 16.82
CA ARG A 155 6.71 -6.70 16.04
C ARG A 155 5.80 -7.11 14.90
N ALA A 156 6.31 -7.01 13.68
CA ALA A 156 5.55 -7.31 12.49
C ALA A 156 6.28 -8.29 11.59
N VAL A 157 5.54 -9.27 11.09
CA VAL A 157 6.04 -10.30 10.17
C VAL A 157 5.05 -10.52 9.03
N CYS A 158 5.54 -10.93 7.87
CA CYS A 158 4.67 -11.28 6.75
C CYS A 158 4.95 -12.68 6.20
N SER A 159 3.99 -13.21 5.43
CA SER A 159 4.19 -14.39 4.62
C SER A 159 5.42 -14.24 3.72
N THR A 160 6.22 -15.27 3.56
CA THR A 160 7.35 -15.30 2.63
C THR A 160 6.92 -15.19 1.15
N GLU A 161 5.62 -15.21 0.87
CA GLU A 161 5.07 -14.91 -0.45
C GLU A 161 5.02 -13.39 -0.75
N PHE A 162 5.20 -12.54 0.26
CA PHE A 162 5.40 -11.11 0.07
C PHE A 162 6.88 -10.77 -0.06
N LEU A 163 7.20 -9.88 -0.98
CA LEU A 163 8.44 -9.11 -1.00
C LEU A 163 8.27 -7.93 -0.05
N VAL A 164 9.25 -7.73 0.84
CA VAL A 164 9.32 -6.56 1.72
C VAL A 164 10.18 -5.53 1.02
N LEU A 165 9.59 -4.43 0.56
CA LEU A 165 10.25 -3.46 -0.30
C LEU A 165 10.35 -2.10 0.41
N ARG A 166 11.56 -1.56 0.46
CA ARG A 166 11.86 -0.19 0.90
C ARG A 166 12.16 0.68 -0.32
N ALA A 167 11.58 1.86 -0.39
CA ALA A 167 11.92 2.81 -1.44
C ALA A 167 13.36 3.31 -1.29
N LEU A 168 14.09 3.38 -2.40
CA LEU A 168 15.44 3.96 -2.49
C LEU A 168 15.35 5.43 -2.92
N SER A 169 16.10 6.30 -2.25
CA SER A 169 16.19 7.71 -2.65
C SER A 169 16.68 7.84 -4.10
N PRO A 170 16.08 8.72 -4.92
CA PRO A 170 15.14 9.77 -4.58
C PRO A 170 13.67 9.34 -4.55
N PHE A 171 13.35 8.07 -4.78
CA PHE A 171 11.97 7.57 -4.77
C PHE A 171 11.42 7.50 -3.35
N THR A 172 10.11 7.57 -3.24
CA THR A 172 9.39 7.56 -1.96
C THR A 172 8.47 6.36 -1.85
N ARG A 173 8.03 6.05 -0.64
CA ARG A 173 7.05 4.98 -0.41
C ARG A 173 5.78 5.19 -1.23
N SER A 174 5.29 6.43 -1.28
CA SER A 174 4.08 6.80 -2.04
C SER A 174 4.25 6.55 -3.53
N TYR A 175 5.42 6.92 -4.09
CA TYR A 175 5.75 6.64 -5.48
C TYR A 175 5.79 5.13 -5.77
N VAL A 176 6.53 4.36 -4.96
CA VAL A 176 6.69 2.91 -5.14
C VAL A 176 5.34 2.20 -5.02
N TYR A 177 4.49 2.59 -4.06
CA TYR A 177 3.15 2.04 -3.90
C TYR A 177 2.30 2.28 -5.15
N CYS A 178 2.18 3.52 -5.59
CA CYS A 178 1.39 3.85 -6.77
C CYS A 178 1.94 3.22 -8.05
N PHE A 179 3.27 3.12 -8.19
CA PHE A 179 3.91 2.41 -9.31
C PHE A 179 3.52 0.93 -9.32
N ALA A 180 3.67 0.23 -8.19
CA ALA A 180 3.33 -1.19 -8.07
C ALA A 180 1.84 -1.49 -8.30
N CYS A 181 0.96 -0.51 -8.04
CA CYS A 181 -0.47 -0.57 -8.34
C CYS A 181 -0.82 -0.10 -9.76
N SER A 182 0.14 0.38 -10.55
CA SER A 182 -0.14 0.94 -11.89
C SER A 182 -0.47 -0.16 -12.90
N PRO A 183 -1.31 0.15 -13.91
CA PRO A 183 -1.59 -0.80 -14.99
C PRO A 183 -0.34 -1.27 -15.73
N LEU A 184 0.64 -0.38 -15.90
CA LEU A 184 1.92 -0.71 -16.55
C LEU A 184 2.68 -1.79 -15.78
N PHE A 185 2.85 -1.62 -14.47
CA PHE A 185 3.52 -2.62 -13.62
C PHE A 185 2.73 -3.94 -13.59
N ARG A 186 1.41 -3.87 -13.51
CA ARG A 186 0.54 -5.05 -13.54
C ARG A 186 0.75 -5.86 -14.81
N GLN A 187 0.70 -5.20 -15.97
CA GLN A 187 0.94 -5.86 -17.27
C GLN A 187 2.32 -6.51 -17.33
N GLN A 188 3.35 -5.84 -16.84
CA GLN A 188 4.71 -6.39 -16.83
C GLN A 188 4.83 -7.61 -15.91
N ILE A 189 4.30 -7.54 -14.68
CA ILE A 189 4.42 -8.64 -13.70
C ILE A 189 3.60 -9.87 -14.12
N GLU A 190 2.46 -9.69 -14.77
CA GLU A 190 1.66 -10.78 -15.35
C GLU A 190 2.44 -11.55 -16.43
N GLY A 191 3.26 -10.85 -17.20
CA GLY A 191 4.14 -11.45 -18.21
C GLY A 191 5.27 -12.32 -17.64
N LEU A 192 5.58 -12.20 -16.33
CA LEU A 192 6.63 -12.98 -15.66
C LEU A 192 6.19 -14.37 -15.20
N VAL A 193 4.90 -14.67 -15.31
CA VAL A 193 4.35 -15.93 -14.81
C VAL A 193 4.81 -17.08 -15.67
N THR A 194 5.55 -18.02 -15.08
CA THR A 194 5.95 -19.27 -15.71
C THR A 194 5.18 -20.42 -15.06
N GLY A 195 4.46 -21.21 -15.85
CA GLY A 195 3.78 -22.42 -15.37
C GLY A 195 2.40 -22.62 -15.99
N THR A 196 2.03 -23.89 -16.17
CA THR A 196 0.79 -24.32 -16.83
C THR A 196 -0.42 -24.46 -15.89
N SER A 197 -0.22 -24.45 -14.56
CA SER A 197 -1.31 -24.55 -13.59
C SER A 197 -1.67 -23.20 -13.00
N LYS A 198 -2.93 -22.80 -13.08
CA LYS A 198 -3.44 -21.52 -12.54
C LYS A 198 -3.40 -21.42 -11.01
N SER A 199 -3.19 -22.51 -10.29
CA SER A 199 -3.07 -22.47 -8.84
C SER A 199 -1.61 -22.43 -8.42
N HIS A 200 -1.20 -21.40 -7.70
CA HIS A 200 0.15 -21.20 -7.15
C HIS A 200 1.22 -20.73 -8.15
N GLN A 201 0.83 -19.92 -9.13
CA GLN A 201 1.81 -19.24 -9.98
C GLN A 201 2.64 -18.25 -9.15
N ARG A 202 3.95 -18.19 -9.40
CA ARG A 202 4.86 -17.28 -8.72
C ARG A 202 5.72 -16.55 -9.74
N ALA A 203 5.86 -15.23 -9.54
CA ALA A 203 6.88 -14.47 -10.24
C ALA A 203 8.21 -14.60 -9.49
N GLN A 204 9.30 -14.78 -10.23
CA GLN A 204 10.64 -14.83 -9.68
C GLN A 204 11.07 -13.44 -9.22
N VAL A 205 11.69 -13.36 -8.05
CA VAL A 205 12.08 -12.08 -7.42
C VAL A 205 12.99 -11.26 -8.34
N ASP A 206 14.01 -11.89 -8.87
CA ASP A 206 14.96 -11.22 -9.75
C ASP A 206 14.31 -10.72 -11.05
N SER A 207 13.32 -11.45 -11.55
CA SER A 207 12.53 -11.00 -12.71
C SER A 207 11.68 -9.77 -12.36
N ILE A 208 11.07 -9.73 -11.18
CA ILE A 208 10.31 -8.55 -10.70
C ILE A 208 11.24 -7.34 -10.56
N LEU A 209 12.41 -7.51 -9.93
CA LEU A 209 13.36 -6.41 -9.73
C LEU A 209 14.00 -5.91 -11.04
N ASN A 210 14.00 -6.74 -12.08
CA ASN A 210 14.48 -6.36 -13.41
C ASN A 210 13.41 -5.72 -14.31
N LEU A 211 12.14 -5.57 -13.84
CA LEU A 211 11.11 -4.88 -14.61
C LEU A 211 11.53 -3.44 -14.92
N ALA A 212 11.25 -3.01 -16.14
CA ALA A 212 11.63 -1.69 -16.61
C ALA A 212 10.76 -0.59 -15.95
N VAL A 213 11.40 0.49 -15.56
CA VAL A 213 10.77 1.66 -14.94
C VAL A 213 11.22 2.92 -15.63
N VAL A 214 10.29 3.79 -15.97
CA VAL A 214 10.61 5.16 -16.39
C VAL A 214 10.89 5.99 -15.13
N ALA A 215 12.14 6.41 -14.96
CA ALA A 215 12.60 7.17 -13.81
C ALA A 215 12.56 8.68 -14.09
N PRO A 216 11.64 9.43 -13.46
CA PRO A 216 11.54 10.87 -13.60
C PRO A 216 12.66 11.59 -12.83
N PRO A 217 12.92 12.89 -13.10
CA PRO A 217 13.78 13.72 -12.28
C PRO A 217 13.31 13.80 -10.82
N THR A 218 14.28 13.88 -9.90
CA THR A 218 14.03 13.94 -8.43
C THR A 218 13.00 15.00 -8.02
N ALA A 219 13.02 16.17 -8.68
CA ALA A 219 12.09 17.26 -8.36
C ALA A 219 10.62 16.86 -8.65
N ILE A 220 10.37 16.06 -9.69
CA ILE A 220 9.02 15.59 -10.01
C ILE A 220 8.58 14.50 -9.01
N VAL A 221 9.49 13.61 -8.60
CA VAL A 221 9.20 12.63 -7.53
C VAL A 221 8.83 13.33 -6.24
N ALA A 222 9.60 14.34 -5.84
CA ALA A 222 9.33 15.12 -4.62
C ALA A 222 7.99 15.88 -4.70
N ALA A 223 7.66 16.46 -5.85
CA ALA A 223 6.38 17.12 -6.07
C ALA A 223 5.20 16.16 -6.01
N PHE A 224 5.35 14.96 -6.57
CA PHE A 224 4.36 13.90 -6.46
C PHE A 224 4.16 13.47 -5.00
N ASP A 225 5.25 13.22 -4.29
CA ASP A 225 5.20 12.82 -2.88
C ASP A 225 4.48 13.85 -2.01
N HIS A 226 4.79 15.14 -2.21
CA HIS A 226 4.09 16.23 -1.52
C HIS A 226 2.57 16.18 -1.73
N SER A 227 2.11 15.77 -2.92
CA SER A 227 0.70 15.70 -3.27
C SER A 227 0.03 14.38 -2.82
N ALA A 228 0.74 13.26 -2.90
CA ALA A 228 0.19 11.92 -2.71
C ALA A 228 0.36 11.39 -1.28
N ASP A 229 1.43 11.76 -0.56
CA ASP A 229 1.73 11.19 0.76
C ASP A 229 0.63 11.48 1.78
N GLY A 230 0.10 12.70 1.80
CA GLY A 230 -1.01 13.07 2.67
C GLY A 230 -2.28 12.25 2.42
N LEU A 231 -2.59 11.94 1.15
CA LEU A 231 -3.73 11.11 0.79
C LEU A 231 -3.54 9.67 1.30
N LEU A 232 -2.37 9.10 1.04
CA LEU A 232 -2.04 7.73 1.42
C LEU A 232 -1.85 7.56 2.95
N ALA A 233 -1.28 8.56 3.63
CA ALA A 233 -1.20 8.58 5.08
C ALA A 233 -2.59 8.59 5.71
N ARG A 234 -3.50 9.41 5.17
CA ARG A 234 -4.91 9.44 5.65
C ARG A 234 -5.61 8.10 5.43
N THR A 235 -5.30 7.38 4.35
CA THR A 235 -5.81 6.02 4.11
C THR A 235 -5.39 5.06 5.23
N LEU A 236 -4.11 5.11 5.65
CA LEU A 236 -3.61 4.30 6.77
C LEU A 236 -4.31 4.64 8.10
N ASP A 237 -4.54 5.94 8.37
CA ASP A 237 -5.27 6.38 9.56
C ASP A 237 -6.72 5.88 9.58
N CYS A 238 -7.43 5.99 8.45
CA CYS A 238 -8.80 5.49 8.33
C CYS A 238 -8.89 3.97 8.50
N ARG A 239 -7.92 3.20 7.96
CA ARG A 239 -7.84 1.75 8.19
C ARG A 239 -7.68 1.44 9.67
N ARG A 240 -6.76 2.13 10.34
CA ARG A 240 -6.50 1.96 11.78
C ARG A 240 -7.74 2.29 12.61
N GLU A 241 -8.40 3.41 12.33
CA GLU A 241 -9.64 3.81 12.99
C GLU A 241 -10.72 2.73 12.82
N SER A 242 -10.88 2.20 11.60
CA SER A 242 -11.84 1.13 11.32
C SER A 242 -11.55 -0.15 12.11
N HIS A 243 -10.28 -0.53 12.26
CA HIS A 243 -9.90 -1.69 13.08
C HIS A 243 -10.23 -1.47 14.56
N ALA A 244 -9.96 -0.29 15.10
CA ALA A 244 -10.29 0.04 16.48
C ALA A 244 -11.81 0.04 16.71
N LEU A 245 -12.59 0.60 15.78
CA LEU A 245 -14.06 0.61 15.83
C LEU A 245 -14.64 -0.80 15.73
N ALA A 246 -14.09 -1.65 14.85
CA ALA A 246 -14.53 -3.05 14.74
C ALA A 246 -14.24 -3.82 16.03
N ALA A 247 -13.05 -3.69 16.61
CA ALA A 247 -12.71 -4.33 17.88
C ALA A 247 -13.63 -3.86 19.02
N LEU A 248 -13.94 -2.55 19.07
CA LEU A 248 -14.87 -1.99 20.04
C LEU A 248 -16.28 -2.57 19.85
N ARG A 249 -16.81 -2.59 18.62
CA ARG A 249 -18.10 -3.18 18.27
C ARG A 249 -18.18 -4.63 18.72
N ASP A 250 -17.18 -5.44 18.38
CA ASP A 250 -17.14 -6.87 18.67
C ASP A 250 -17.04 -7.15 20.19
N THR A 251 -16.44 -6.22 20.95
CA THR A 251 -16.40 -6.28 22.41
C THR A 251 -17.74 -5.89 23.04
N LEU A 252 -18.43 -4.89 22.48
CA LEU A 252 -19.70 -4.39 23.01
C LEU A 252 -20.89 -5.31 22.69
N LEU A 253 -20.88 -5.94 21.51
CA LEU A 253 -22.01 -6.72 21.02
C LEU A 253 -22.45 -7.83 21.97
N PRO A 254 -21.58 -8.73 22.49
CA PRO A 254 -21.98 -9.76 23.44
C PRO A 254 -22.53 -9.18 24.75
N LYS A 255 -21.92 -8.10 25.25
CA LYS A 255 -22.31 -7.46 26.52
C LYS A 255 -23.67 -6.75 26.47
N LEU A 256 -24.00 -6.21 25.30
CA LEU A 256 -25.31 -5.61 25.04
C LEU A 256 -26.41 -6.68 24.91
N ILE A 257 -26.08 -7.79 24.21
CA ILE A 257 -27.03 -8.91 24.02
C ILE A 257 -27.31 -9.61 25.35
N SER A 258 -26.29 -9.84 26.19
CA SER A 258 -26.43 -10.47 27.50
C SER A 258 -27.13 -9.58 28.55
N GLY A 259 -27.25 -8.26 28.26
CA GLY A 259 -27.78 -7.28 29.23
C GLY A 259 -26.77 -6.89 30.33
N GLU A 260 -25.51 -7.39 30.25
CA GLU A 260 -24.42 -7.00 31.16
C GLU A 260 -24.15 -5.50 31.07
N LEU A 261 -24.24 -4.93 29.86
CA LEU A 261 -24.08 -3.51 29.60
C LEU A 261 -25.40 -2.89 29.13
N ARG A 262 -25.92 -1.89 29.89
CA ARG A 262 -27.10 -1.12 29.47
C ARG A 262 -26.71 -0.06 28.43
N VAL A 263 -27.61 0.26 27.50
CA VAL A 263 -27.36 1.21 26.39
C VAL A 263 -26.75 2.55 26.85
N LYS A 264 -27.31 3.15 27.94
CA LYS A 264 -26.77 4.38 28.52
C LYS A 264 -25.32 4.29 29.00
N ASN A 265 -24.89 3.13 29.47
CA ASN A 265 -23.50 2.89 29.90
C ASN A 265 -22.58 2.60 28.72
N ALA A 266 -23.10 1.98 27.67
CA ALA A 266 -22.34 1.71 26.44
C ALA A 266 -21.94 3.01 25.69
N GLU A 267 -22.82 4.03 25.71
CA GLU A 267 -22.52 5.35 25.16
C GLU A 267 -21.33 6.02 25.88
N ARG A 268 -21.28 5.92 27.20
CA ARG A 268 -20.19 6.46 28.03
C ARG A 268 -18.88 5.70 27.78
N PHE A 269 -18.96 4.38 27.67
CA PHE A 269 -17.80 3.52 27.37
C PHE A 269 -17.21 3.81 25.98
N ALA A 270 -18.07 3.97 24.96
CA ALA A 270 -17.65 4.32 23.61
C ALA A 270 -17.05 5.73 23.51
N ALA A 271 -17.48 6.65 24.38
CA ALA A 271 -16.92 8.00 24.48
C ALA A 271 -15.62 8.10 25.28
N GLY A 272 -15.07 6.98 25.79
CA GLY A 272 -13.84 6.95 26.58
C GLY A 272 -13.98 7.56 27.99
N VAL A 273 -15.20 7.81 28.45
CA VAL A 273 -15.50 8.27 29.80
C VAL A 273 -15.78 7.02 30.65
N GLY A 274 -14.79 6.54 31.38
CA GLY A 274 -14.92 5.42 32.31
C GLY A 274 -16.01 5.65 33.38
N PRO A 275 -16.36 4.58 34.15
CA PRO A 275 -17.39 4.65 35.17
C PRO A 275 -17.10 5.68 36.24
#